data_e6627343cdf4d42581a2a5eb4ca980c2
#
_entry.id   e6627343cdf4d42581a2a5eb4ca980c2
#
_cell.length_a   1.000
_cell.length_b   1.000
_cell.length_c   1.000
_cell.angle_alpha   90.00
_cell.angle_beta   90.00
_cell.angle_gamma   90.00
#
_symmetry.space_group_name_H-M   'P 1'
#
loop_
_entity.id
_entity.type
_entity.pdbx_description
1 polymer ?
#
loop_
_entity_poly.entity_id
_entity_poly.type
_entity_poly.pdbx_seq_one_letter_code
_entity_poly.pdbx_strand_id
1 'polypeptide(L)'
;PRQRIAVRRDSELLEQAGDVDAVARLEKEFDYQVVHTCAVDGMCGTACPVKINTGLLVKKLRREKTTPAATKAVWTTLSKHWKGTTGTFSTVMSVTNALPGPLESALIGVDKGARAVLGKDNIPLWSRELPGGGPSRKRPRALEPVTAVYLPACVNVMFGPLEGPGVQLSFEALCERAGVSLLVPDEIESVCCGTPWSSKGIPSGYEEMRARVLPVIRAATDHGRLPVVCDASSCTEGFLHMIQSDPTLQVEVIDAVSFVARHVLPVLGQYRKIESVTLH
;
A
#
# COMPACT_ATOMS: atom_id res chain seq x y z
N PRO A 1 -8.56 -10.61 -15.56
CA PRO A 1 -8.84 -11.54 -14.44
C PRO A 1 -9.29 -12.93 -14.92
N ARG A 2 -10.36 -13.03 -15.72
CA ARG A 2 -10.89 -14.33 -16.23
C ARG A 2 -9.84 -15.19 -16.91
N GLN A 3 -8.98 -14.62 -17.74
CA GLN A 3 -7.92 -15.33 -18.45
C GLN A 3 -6.91 -15.97 -17.48
N ARG A 4 -6.58 -15.33 -16.35
CA ARG A 4 -5.67 -15.89 -15.34
C ARG A 4 -6.17 -17.20 -14.76
N ILE A 5 -7.48 -17.28 -14.49
CA ILE A 5 -8.12 -18.51 -14.00
C ILE A 5 -8.13 -19.58 -15.10
N ALA A 6 -8.46 -19.19 -16.33
CA ALA A 6 -8.50 -20.14 -17.46
C ALA A 6 -7.13 -20.77 -17.73
N VAL A 7 -6.07 -19.95 -17.81
CA VAL A 7 -4.71 -20.45 -18.03
C VAL A 7 -4.26 -21.39 -16.91
N ARG A 8 -4.57 -21.09 -15.63
CA ARG A 8 -4.22 -21.99 -14.52
C ARG A 8 -4.94 -23.32 -14.63
N ARG A 9 -6.24 -23.32 -14.94
CA ARG A 9 -7.01 -24.54 -15.17
C ARG A 9 -6.46 -25.36 -16.33
N ASP A 10 -6.13 -24.68 -17.44
CA ASP A 10 -5.61 -25.36 -18.63
C ASP A 10 -4.22 -25.96 -18.34
N SER A 11 -3.37 -25.30 -17.55
CA SER A 11 -2.09 -25.86 -17.06
C SER A 11 -2.33 -27.13 -16.24
N GLU A 12 -3.29 -27.14 -15.30
CA GLU A 12 -3.61 -28.32 -14.48
C GLU A 12 -4.17 -29.47 -15.33
N LEU A 13 -4.95 -29.18 -16.36
CA LEU A 13 -5.45 -30.20 -17.30
C LEU A 13 -4.33 -30.82 -18.15
N LEU A 14 -3.38 -30.01 -18.62
CA LEU A 14 -2.21 -30.49 -19.38
C LEU A 14 -1.26 -31.31 -18.49
N GLU A 15 -1.06 -30.92 -17.23
CA GLU A 15 -0.32 -31.72 -16.25
C GLU A 15 -0.96 -33.13 -16.09
N GLN A 16 -2.29 -33.18 -15.94
CA GLN A 16 -3.03 -34.46 -15.83
C GLN A 16 -2.97 -35.28 -17.10
N ALA A 17 -2.90 -34.64 -18.27
CA ALA A 17 -2.75 -35.31 -19.56
C ALA A 17 -1.31 -35.76 -19.84
N GLY A 18 -0.32 -35.36 -19.01
CA GLY A 18 1.09 -35.69 -19.19
C GLY A 18 1.80 -34.90 -20.30
N ASP A 19 1.23 -33.80 -20.79
CA ASP A 19 1.85 -32.95 -21.81
C ASP A 19 2.85 -31.98 -21.18
N VAL A 20 4.02 -32.51 -20.83
CA VAL A 20 5.10 -31.76 -20.14
C VAL A 20 5.58 -30.57 -20.95
N ASP A 21 5.66 -30.69 -22.28
CA ASP A 21 6.13 -29.58 -23.15
C ASP A 21 5.15 -28.43 -23.22
N ALA A 22 3.86 -28.73 -23.27
CA ALA A 22 2.84 -27.68 -23.24
C ALA A 22 2.79 -26.96 -21.87
N VAL A 23 2.91 -27.71 -20.78
CA VAL A 23 3.02 -27.16 -19.42
C VAL A 23 4.22 -26.21 -19.31
N ALA A 24 5.42 -26.69 -19.73
CA ALA A 24 6.63 -25.86 -19.66
C ALA A 24 6.54 -24.56 -20.49
N ARG A 25 5.88 -24.60 -21.66
CA ARG A 25 5.62 -23.38 -22.44
C ARG A 25 4.68 -22.40 -21.73
N LEU A 26 3.59 -22.91 -21.13
CA LEU A 26 2.65 -22.09 -20.37
C LEU A 26 3.29 -21.49 -19.12
N GLU A 27 4.05 -22.26 -18.38
CA GLU A 27 4.70 -21.80 -17.15
C GLU A 27 5.72 -20.69 -17.40
N LYS A 28 6.46 -20.76 -18.51
CA LYS A 28 7.42 -19.73 -18.90
C LYS A 28 6.78 -18.33 -19.00
N GLU A 29 5.56 -18.26 -19.55
CA GLU A 29 4.81 -17.01 -19.71
C GLU A 29 3.95 -16.69 -18.48
N PHE A 30 3.50 -17.71 -17.75
CA PHE A 30 2.55 -17.61 -16.65
C PHE A 30 3.05 -16.69 -15.52
N ASP A 31 4.28 -16.83 -15.14
CA ASP A 31 4.88 -16.04 -14.07
C ASP A 31 4.75 -14.53 -14.35
N TYR A 32 5.14 -14.09 -15.54
CA TYR A 32 5.03 -12.68 -15.90
C TYR A 32 3.57 -12.28 -16.14
N GLN A 33 2.88 -12.95 -17.06
CA GLN A 33 1.55 -12.53 -17.54
C GLN A 33 0.45 -12.65 -16.48
N VAL A 34 0.58 -13.61 -15.56
CA VAL A 34 -0.46 -13.91 -14.56
C VAL A 34 -0.09 -13.40 -13.18
N VAL A 35 1.15 -13.65 -12.72
CA VAL A 35 1.55 -13.38 -11.34
C VAL A 35 2.11 -11.97 -11.19
N HIS A 36 3.07 -11.57 -12.04
CA HIS A 36 3.76 -10.28 -11.89
C HIS A 36 2.93 -9.09 -12.36
N THR A 37 2.12 -9.23 -13.41
CA THR A 37 1.27 -8.15 -13.93
C THR A 37 0.03 -7.84 -13.07
N CYS A 38 -0.18 -8.54 -11.95
CA CYS A 38 -1.31 -8.28 -11.06
C CYS A 38 -0.93 -7.30 -9.95
N ALA A 39 -1.60 -6.16 -9.88
CA ALA A 39 -1.43 -5.20 -8.78
C ALA A 39 -1.98 -5.73 -7.44
N VAL A 40 -2.84 -6.74 -7.46
CA VAL A 40 -3.47 -7.33 -6.28
C VAL A 40 -4.35 -6.31 -5.51
N ASP A 41 -4.89 -5.34 -6.23
CA ASP A 41 -5.71 -4.23 -5.74
C ASP A 41 -7.18 -4.57 -5.45
N GLY A 42 -7.62 -5.79 -5.77
CA GLY A 42 -9.00 -6.22 -5.53
C GLY A 42 -10.05 -5.67 -6.51
N MET A 43 -9.72 -4.73 -7.39
CA MET A 43 -10.65 -4.08 -8.33
C MET A 43 -11.43 -5.10 -9.20
N CYS A 44 -10.81 -6.22 -9.53
CA CYS A 44 -11.49 -7.28 -10.26
C CYS A 44 -12.67 -7.89 -9.47
N GLY A 45 -12.59 -7.95 -8.14
CA GLY A 45 -13.69 -8.39 -7.28
C GLY A 45 -14.81 -7.36 -7.21
N THR A 46 -14.48 -6.08 -7.20
CA THR A 46 -15.45 -4.98 -7.21
C THR A 46 -16.24 -4.93 -8.53
N ALA A 47 -15.55 -5.11 -9.66
CA ALA A 47 -16.17 -5.11 -11.00
C ALA A 47 -16.91 -6.42 -11.34
N CYS A 48 -16.70 -7.50 -10.57
CA CYS A 48 -17.32 -8.81 -10.85
C CYS A 48 -18.69 -8.92 -10.19
N PRO A 49 -19.77 -9.25 -10.93
CA PRO A 49 -21.12 -9.41 -10.35
C PRO A 49 -21.18 -10.47 -9.25
N VAL A 50 -20.34 -11.49 -9.32
CA VAL A 50 -20.23 -12.57 -8.33
C VAL A 50 -19.03 -12.37 -7.39
N LYS A 51 -18.43 -11.18 -7.39
CA LYS A 51 -17.34 -10.73 -6.50
C LYS A 51 -16.09 -11.64 -6.48
N ILE A 52 -15.75 -12.24 -7.61
CA ILE A 52 -14.53 -13.05 -7.73
C ILE A 52 -13.31 -12.13 -7.78
N ASN A 53 -12.53 -12.14 -6.71
CA ASN A 53 -11.27 -11.41 -6.60
C ASN A 53 -10.09 -12.32 -7.01
N THR A 54 -9.62 -12.19 -8.26
CA THR A 54 -8.47 -12.96 -8.75
C THR A 54 -7.15 -12.54 -8.11
N GLY A 55 -7.09 -11.38 -7.45
CA GLY A 55 -5.94 -10.96 -6.64
C GLY A 55 -5.66 -11.92 -5.48
N LEU A 56 -6.70 -12.54 -4.89
CA LEU A 56 -6.54 -13.56 -3.86
C LEU A 56 -5.82 -14.81 -4.39
N LEU A 57 -6.16 -15.25 -5.61
CA LEU A 57 -5.45 -16.32 -6.28
C LEU A 57 -3.96 -15.96 -6.48
N VAL A 58 -3.67 -14.75 -6.96
CA VAL A 58 -2.29 -14.30 -7.16
C VAL A 58 -1.53 -14.20 -5.84
N LYS A 59 -2.15 -13.70 -4.75
CA LYS A 59 -1.55 -13.73 -3.40
C LYS A 59 -1.19 -15.16 -2.99
N LYS A 60 -2.08 -16.13 -3.23
CA LYS A 60 -1.84 -17.55 -2.95
C LYS A 60 -0.66 -18.07 -3.77
N LEU A 61 -0.65 -17.86 -5.07
CA LEU A 61 0.45 -18.29 -5.96
C LEU A 61 1.80 -17.68 -5.56
N ARG A 62 1.83 -16.39 -5.18
CA ARG A 62 3.06 -15.76 -4.67
C ARG A 62 3.55 -16.36 -3.35
N ARG A 63 2.64 -16.80 -2.47
CA ARG A 63 3.01 -17.50 -1.21
C ARG A 63 3.56 -18.91 -1.47
N GLU A 64 2.99 -19.62 -2.43
CA GLU A 64 3.40 -20.98 -2.81
C GLU A 64 4.75 -20.98 -3.54
N LYS A 65 5.06 -19.87 -4.23
CA LYS A 65 6.35 -19.71 -4.91
C LYS A 65 7.48 -19.64 -3.88
N THR A 66 8.52 -20.41 -4.11
CA THR A 66 9.69 -20.43 -3.22
C THR A 66 10.44 -19.08 -3.30
N THR A 67 10.18 -18.19 -2.37
CA THR A 67 10.94 -16.95 -2.20
C THR A 67 12.27 -17.28 -1.49
N PRO A 68 13.44 -16.85 -1.99
CA PRO A 68 14.73 -17.08 -1.34
C PRO A 68 14.72 -16.64 0.14
N ALA A 69 15.34 -17.44 1.00
CA ALA A 69 15.37 -17.17 2.45
C ALA A 69 15.95 -15.78 2.79
N ALA A 70 16.99 -15.37 2.05
CA ALA A 70 17.58 -14.05 2.20
C ALA A 70 16.56 -12.92 1.90
N THR A 71 15.78 -13.04 0.82
CA THR A 71 14.74 -12.07 0.48
C THR A 71 13.66 -12.01 1.56
N LYS A 72 13.21 -13.17 2.07
CA LYS A 72 12.25 -13.22 3.18
C LYS A 72 12.81 -12.54 4.43
N ALA A 73 14.09 -12.80 4.78
CA ALA A 73 14.75 -12.20 5.93
C ALA A 73 14.82 -10.68 5.80
N VAL A 74 15.24 -10.16 4.64
CA VAL A 74 15.27 -8.72 4.36
C VAL A 74 13.89 -8.09 4.53
N TRP A 75 12.87 -8.61 3.87
CA TRP A 75 11.51 -8.06 3.96
C TRP A 75 10.91 -8.14 5.37
N THR A 76 11.22 -9.18 6.13
CA THR A 76 10.81 -9.30 7.54
C THR A 76 11.58 -8.30 8.43
N THR A 77 12.86 -8.05 8.15
CA THR A 77 13.63 -7.03 8.87
C THR A 77 13.09 -5.62 8.58
N LEU A 78 12.72 -5.33 7.33
CA LEU A 78 12.10 -4.06 6.97
C LEU A 78 10.78 -3.85 7.73
N SER A 79 9.96 -4.89 7.94
CA SER A 79 8.74 -4.74 8.74
C SER A 79 9.02 -4.43 10.21
N LYS A 80 10.06 -5.05 10.80
CA LYS A 80 10.46 -4.78 12.20
C LYS A 80 10.91 -3.34 12.41
N HIS A 81 11.59 -2.77 11.42
CA HIS A 81 12.20 -1.43 11.50
C HIS A 81 11.51 -0.42 10.57
N TRP A 82 10.18 -0.54 10.40
CA TRP A 82 9.44 0.21 9.38
C TRP A 82 9.61 1.72 9.44
N LYS A 83 9.62 2.32 10.63
CA LYS A 83 9.91 3.75 10.81
C LYS A 83 11.28 4.13 10.23
N GLY A 84 12.32 3.38 10.57
CA GLY A 84 13.66 3.60 10.02
C GLY A 84 13.70 3.38 8.51
N THR A 85 13.02 2.35 8.02
CA THR A 85 12.94 2.01 6.61
C THR A 85 12.33 3.16 5.79
N THR A 86 11.16 3.66 6.19
CA THR A 86 10.49 4.76 5.46
C THR A 86 11.27 6.07 5.57
N GLY A 87 11.85 6.38 6.75
CA GLY A 87 12.65 7.57 6.96
C GLY A 87 13.96 7.56 6.14
N THR A 88 14.67 6.43 6.12
CA THR A 88 15.87 6.28 5.29
C THR A 88 15.52 6.40 3.81
N PHE A 89 14.44 5.76 3.37
CA PHE A 89 13.97 5.88 2.00
C PHE A 89 13.66 7.33 1.62
N SER A 90 12.92 8.05 2.47
CA SER A 90 12.62 9.49 2.28
C SER A 90 13.90 10.32 2.16
N THR A 91 14.88 10.10 3.04
CA THR A 91 16.17 10.82 3.01
C THR A 91 16.94 10.52 1.72
N VAL A 92 17.03 9.26 1.32
CA VAL A 92 17.68 8.86 0.06
C VAL A 92 17.00 9.52 -1.13
N MET A 93 15.68 9.48 -1.21
CA MET A 93 14.93 10.13 -2.29
C MET A 93 15.15 11.64 -2.34
N SER A 94 15.20 12.32 -1.18
CA SER A 94 15.46 13.75 -1.12
C SER A 94 16.89 14.09 -1.58
N VAL A 95 17.87 13.33 -1.13
CA VAL A 95 19.28 13.52 -1.53
C VAL A 95 19.44 13.26 -3.03
N THR A 96 18.90 12.18 -3.55
CA THR A 96 19.02 11.82 -4.97
C THR A 96 18.32 12.83 -5.88
N ASN A 97 17.17 13.35 -5.44
CA ASN A 97 16.44 14.39 -6.19
C ASN A 97 17.18 15.75 -6.21
N ALA A 98 18.06 16.00 -5.26
CA ALA A 98 18.88 17.21 -5.19
C ALA A 98 20.23 17.08 -5.96
N LEU A 99 20.55 15.91 -6.53
CA LEU A 99 21.81 15.69 -7.22
C LEU A 99 21.89 16.42 -8.56
N PRO A 100 23.04 17.01 -8.93
CA PRO A 100 23.29 17.51 -10.26
C PRO A 100 23.20 16.40 -11.31
N GLY A 101 22.74 16.72 -12.53
CA GLY A 101 22.48 15.77 -13.61
C GLY A 101 23.58 14.73 -13.93
N PRO A 102 24.89 15.05 -13.90
CA PRO A 102 25.94 14.05 -14.10
C PRO A 102 26.00 12.99 -13.00
N LEU A 103 25.87 13.40 -11.73
CA LEU A 103 25.88 12.47 -10.58
C LEU A 103 24.61 11.62 -10.56
N GLU A 104 23.49 12.21 -10.91
CA GLU A 104 22.23 11.53 -11.07
C GLU A 104 22.29 10.42 -12.14
N SER A 105 22.90 10.72 -13.30
CA SER A 105 23.11 9.73 -14.37
C SER A 105 24.00 8.56 -13.93
N ALA A 106 25.03 8.84 -13.11
CA ALA A 106 25.88 7.81 -12.52
C ALA A 106 25.08 6.92 -11.55
N LEU A 107 24.21 7.53 -10.71
CA LEU A 107 23.34 6.79 -9.79
C LEU A 107 22.40 5.83 -10.52
N ILE A 108 21.77 6.28 -11.61
CA ILE A 108 20.93 5.42 -12.46
C ILE A 108 21.74 4.23 -13.01
N GLY A 109 22.99 4.46 -13.40
CA GLY A 109 23.90 3.40 -13.84
C GLY A 109 24.18 2.37 -12.74
N VAL A 110 24.48 2.82 -11.52
CA VAL A 110 24.68 1.95 -10.35
C VAL A 110 23.42 1.17 -10.01
N ASP A 111 22.24 1.82 -10.02
CA ASP A 111 20.96 1.16 -9.76
C ASP A 111 20.66 0.06 -10.78
N LYS A 112 20.86 0.33 -12.07
CA LYS A 112 20.72 -0.68 -13.14
C LYS A 112 21.67 -1.87 -12.93
N GLY A 113 22.93 -1.60 -12.53
CA GLY A 113 23.91 -2.65 -12.20
C GLY A 113 23.47 -3.48 -11.00
N ALA A 114 23.05 -2.81 -9.92
CA ALA A 114 22.56 -3.48 -8.71
C ALA A 114 21.31 -4.34 -9.01
N ARG A 115 20.38 -3.86 -9.84
CA ARG A 115 19.20 -4.63 -10.29
C ARG A 115 19.57 -5.87 -11.11
N ALA A 116 20.62 -5.79 -11.95
CA ALA A 116 21.09 -6.93 -12.72
C ALA A 116 21.66 -8.05 -11.83
N VAL A 117 22.31 -7.68 -10.72
CA VAL A 117 22.95 -8.62 -9.78
C VAL A 117 21.98 -9.12 -8.71
N LEU A 118 21.22 -8.22 -8.08
CA LEU A 118 20.36 -8.52 -6.93
C LEU A 118 18.90 -8.82 -7.31
N GLY A 119 18.55 -8.67 -8.57
CA GLY A 119 17.22 -8.95 -9.10
C GLY A 119 16.29 -7.74 -9.16
N LYS A 120 15.49 -7.70 -10.19
CA LYS A 120 14.52 -6.62 -10.49
C LYS A 120 13.42 -6.50 -9.42
N ASP A 121 13.11 -7.59 -8.73
CA ASP A 121 12.06 -7.64 -7.70
C ASP A 121 12.53 -7.11 -6.34
N ASN A 122 13.83 -7.05 -6.12
CA ASN A 122 14.43 -6.61 -4.86
C ASN A 122 14.81 -5.14 -4.88
N ILE A 123 15.23 -4.62 -6.03
CA ILE A 123 15.67 -3.23 -6.19
C ILE A 123 14.72 -2.52 -7.16
N PRO A 124 13.96 -1.51 -6.71
CA PRO A 124 13.12 -0.70 -7.59
C PRO A 124 13.97 0.09 -8.57
N LEU A 125 13.47 0.29 -9.79
CA LEU A 125 14.15 1.16 -10.76
C LEU A 125 14.00 2.62 -10.31
N TRP A 126 15.12 3.27 -10.09
CA TRP A 126 15.15 4.69 -9.87
C TRP A 126 15.06 5.47 -11.20
N SER A 127 14.26 6.52 -11.24
CA SER A 127 14.14 7.42 -12.39
C SER A 127 14.09 8.88 -11.95
N ARG A 128 14.43 9.79 -12.85
CA ARG A 128 14.40 11.24 -12.63
C ARG A 128 13.02 11.81 -12.30
N GLU A 129 11.99 11.09 -12.68
CA GLU A 129 10.59 11.48 -12.46
C GLU A 129 10.09 11.18 -11.04
N LEU A 130 10.90 10.45 -10.27
CA LEU A 130 10.54 10.16 -8.86
C LEU A 130 10.71 11.41 -8.03
N PRO A 131 9.72 11.77 -7.21
CA PRO A 131 9.79 12.91 -6.32
C PRO A 131 10.82 12.69 -5.21
N GLY A 132 11.23 13.74 -4.55
CA GLY A 132 11.97 13.67 -3.30
C GLY A 132 11.17 13.00 -2.19
N GLY A 133 11.78 12.77 -1.03
CA GLY A 133 11.10 12.23 0.13
C GLY A 133 10.03 13.18 0.69
N GLY A 134 9.00 12.59 1.27
CA GLY A 134 7.90 13.33 1.88
C GLY A 134 8.10 13.63 3.38
N PRO A 135 7.23 14.47 3.95
CA PRO A 135 7.28 14.85 5.35
C PRO A 135 6.86 13.70 6.29
N SER A 136 7.18 13.86 7.57
CA SER A 136 6.67 12.96 8.62
C SER A 136 5.14 12.93 8.66
N ARG A 137 4.59 11.75 8.94
CA ARG A 137 3.15 11.55 9.16
C ARG A 137 2.68 12.01 10.54
N LYS A 138 3.58 12.23 11.49
CA LYS A 138 3.22 12.69 12.84
C LYS A 138 2.53 14.04 12.82
N ARG A 139 1.58 14.18 13.70
CA ARG A 139 0.84 15.43 13.91
C ARG A 139 0.80 15.80 15.39
N PRO A 140 0.58 17.08 15.72
CA PRO A 140 0.23 17.49 17.08
C PRO A 140 -1.00 16.73 17.59
N ARG A 141 -1.16 16.71 18.90
CA ARG A 141 -2.33 16.08 19.53
C ARG A 141 -3.62 16.70 18.98
N ALA A 142 -4.57 15.83 18.65
CA ALA A 142 -5.88 16.26 18.17
C ALA A 142 -6.63 17.09 19.22
N LEU A 143 -7.46 18.01 18.75
CA LEU A 143 -8.40 18.74 19.59
C LEU A 143 -9.63 17.86 19.87
N GLU A 144 -10.09 17.85 21.10
CA GLU A 144 -11.32 17.15 21.49
C GLU A 144 -12.58 17.98 21.12
N PRO A 145 -13.68 17.36 20.71
CA PRO A 145 -13.86 15.91 20.53
C PRO A 145 -13.26 15.41 19.20
N VAL A 146 -12.62 14.25 19.26
CA VAL A 146 -12.08 13.57 18.05
C VAL A 146 -13.22 12.94 17.26
N THR A 147 -13.22 13.16 15.93
CA THR A 147 -14.22 12.60 15.00
C THR A 147 -13.79 11.26 14.42
N ALA A 148 -12.50 11.10 14.11
CA ALA A 148 -11.96 9.89 13.49
C ALA A 148 -10.46 9.73 13.77
N VAL A 149 -9.99 8.48 13.68
CA VAL A 149 -8.56 8.17 13.67
C VAL A 149 -8.06 8.18 12.23
N TYR A 150 -7.10 9.03 11.92
CA TYR A 150 -6.52 9.14 10.60
C TYR A 150 -5.19 8.39 10.50
N LEU A 151 -5.11 7.45 9.56
CA LEU A 151 -3.92 6.68 9.27
C LEU A 151 -3.37 7.06 7.88
N PRO A 152 -2.59 8.15 7.77
CA PRO A 152 -2.01 8.58 6.51
C PRO A 152 -1.09 7.51 5.92
N ALA A 153 -1.12 7.35 4.61
CA ALA A 153 -0.36 6.34 3.89
C ALA A 153 1.15 6.52 4.08
N CYS A 154 1.86 5.42 4.36
CA CYS A 154 3.33 5.46 4.52
C CYS A 154 4.07 5.83 3.22
N VAL A 155 3.44 5.65 2.07
CA VAL A 155 3.98 6.07 0.78
C VAL A 155 4.18 7.59 0.70
N ASN A 156 3.39 8.38 1.42
CA ASN A 156 3.53 9.83 1.49
C ASN A 156 4.83 10.29 2.19
N VAL A 157 5.43 9.43 3.02
CA VAL A 157 6.77 9.68 3.59
C VAL A 157 7.86 9.33 2.59
N MET A 158 7.71 8.21 1.90
CA MET A 158 8.72 7.73 0.95
C MET A 158 8.81 8.63 -0.29
N PHE A 159 7.65 9.10 -0.76
CA PHE A 159 7.53 9.96 -1.94
C PHE A 159 6.75 11.22 -1.56
N GLY A 160 7.42 12.36 -1.56
CA GLY A 160 6.79 13.66 -1.37
C GLY A 160 5.92 14.06 -2.55
N PRO A 161 5.10 15.10 -2.40
CA PRO A 161 4.35 15.64 -3.52
C PRO A 161 5.29 16.31 -4.54
N LEU A 162 4.95 16.20 -5.82
CA LEU A 162 5.64 16.95 -6.89
C LEU A 162 5.33 18.45 -6.78
N GLU A 163 4.09 18.76 -6.46
CA GLU A 163 3.59 20.13 -6.31
C GLU A 163 2.60 20.22 -5.15
N GLY A 164 2.51 21.39 -4.54
CA GLY A 164 1.56 21.69 -3.49
C GLY A 164 1.81 20.94 -2.16
N PRO A 165 0.83 20.93 -1.27
CA PRO A 165 0.99 20.36 0.09
C PRO A 165 0.93 18.84 0.15
N GLY A 166 0.49 18.18 -0.93
CA GLY A 166 0.26 16.74 -0.97
C GLY A 166 -1.05 16.29 -0.34
N VAL A 167 -1.34 15.00 -0.48
CA VAL A 167 -2.64 14.41 -0.11
C VAL A 167 -2.92 14.57 1.38
N GLN A 168 -1.96 14.22 2.24
CA GLN A 168 -2.14 14.25 3.69
C GLN A 168 -2.48 15.65 4.20
N LEU A 169 -1.66 16.66 3.86
CA LEU A 169 -1.88 18.04 4.34
C LEU A 169 -3.15 18.65 3.74
N SER A 170 -3.48 18.33 2.48
CA SER A 170 -4.71 18.79 1.86
C SER A 170 -5.95 18.22 2.55
N PHE A 171 -5.94 16.94 2.88
CA PHE A 171 -7.04 16.29 3.59
C PHE A 171 -7.19 16.84 5.01
N GLU A 172 -6.09 16.99 5.75
CA GLU A 172 -6.07 17.56 7.09
C GLU A 172 -6.61 19.01 7.09
N ALA A 173 -6.14 19.86 6.18
CA ALA A 173 -6.61 21.24 6.05
C ALA A 173 -8.10 21.33 5.68
N LEU A 174 -8.59 20.40 4.86
CA LEU A 174 -10.01 20.33 4.52
C LEU A 174 -10.87 19.95 5.73
N CYS A 175 -10.43 18.98 6.54
CA CYS A 175 -11.10 18.59 7.77
C CYS A 175 -11.08 19.71 8.81
N GLU A 176 -9.94 20.40 8.99
CA GLU A 176 -9.81 21.54 9.89
C GLU A 176 -10.78 22.68 9.53
N ARG A 177 -10.90 23.03 8.24
CA ARG A 177 -11.86 24.04 7.77
C ARG A 177 -13.31 23.67 8.06
N ALA A 178 -13.62 22.38 8.13
CA ALA A 178 -14.95 21.86 8.46
C ALA A 178 -15.16 21.69 9.97
N GLY A 179 -14.16 21.99 10.81
CA GLY A 179 -14.23 21.73 12.25
C GLY A 179 -14.20 20.24 12.61
N VAL A 180 -13.71 19.38 11.70
CA VAL A 180 -13.58 17.92 11.88
C VAL A 180 -12.21 17.61 12.44
N SER A 181 -12.16 17.10 13.68
CA SER A 181 -10.92 16.78 14.38
C SER A 181 -10.46 15.36 14.08
N LEU A 182 -9.22 15.21 13.64
CA LEU A 182 -8.59 13.93 13.30
C LEU A 182 -7.49 13.58 14.30
N LEU A 183 -7.50 12.35 14.81
CA LEU A 183 -6.41 11.80 15.63
C LEU A 183 -5.45 11.00 14.76
N VAL A 184 -4.20 11.43 14.67
CA VAL A 184 -3.11 10.61 14.13
C VAL A 184 -2.37 9.96 15.30
N PRO A 185 -2.30 8.61 15.38
CA PRO A 185 -1.61 7.94 16.49
C PRO A 185 -0.13 8.30 16.57
N ASP A 186 0.43 8.38 17.77
CA ASP A 186 1.85 8.69 17.99
C ASP A 186 2.78 7.67 17.32
N GLU A 187 2.33 6.40 17.25
CA GLU A 187 3.05 5.29 16.63
C GLU A 187 2.94 5.25 15.10
N ILE A 188 2.27 6.19 14.48
CA ILE A 188 1.95 6.18 13.05
C ILE A 188 3.15 5.88 12.15
N GLU A 189 4.35 6.35 12.49
CA GLU A 189 5.54 6.12 11.68
C GLU A 189 5.99 4.66 11.67
N SER A 190 5.62 3.88 12.69
CA SER A 190 5.97 2.46 12.81
C SER A 190 4.92 1.51 12.26
N VAL A 191 3.73 2.01 11.89
CA VAL A 191 2.62 1.20 11.38
C VAL A 191 2.44 1.31 9.87
N CYS A 192 1.93 0.23 9.28
CA CYS A 192 1.61 0.11 7.87
C CYS A 192 0.45 -0.87 7.68
N CYS A 193 -0.32 -0.69 6.62
CA CYS A 193 -1.45 -1.57 6.27
C CYS A 193 -1.04 -3.02 5.89
N GLY A 194 0.25 -3.33 5.84
CA GLY A 194 0.75 -4.67 5.53
C GLY A 194 0.72 -5.07 4.05
N THR A 195 0.15 -4.23 3.19
CA THR A 195 0.07 -4.49 1.74
C THR A 195 1.41 -4.82 1.08
N PRO A 196 2.56 -4.17 1.42
CA PRO A 196 3.85 -4.52 0.83
C PRO A 196 4.22 -5.99 1.01
N TRP A 197 3.95 -6.57 2.17
CA TRP A 197 4.24 -7.97 2.47
C TRP A 197 3.17 -8.93 1.95
N SER A 198 1.89 -8.60 2.15
CA SER A 198 0.79 -9.46 1.71
C SER A 198 0.75 -9.60 0.19
N SER A 199 1.03 -8.54 -0.56
CA SER A 199 1.06 -8.55 -2.02
C SER A 199 2.26 -9.32 -2.59
N LYS A 200 3.40 -9.33 -1.90
CA LYS A 200 4.59 -10.11 -2.28
C LYS A 200 4.55 -11.57 -1.80
N GLY A 201 3.56 -11.95 -0.99
CA GLY A 201 3.46 -13.31 -0.45
C GLY A 201 4.46 -13.60 0.68
N ILE A 202 4.78 -12.63 1.53
CA ILE A 202 5.70 -12.75 2.66
C ILE A 202 4.92 -12.69 3.99
N PRO A 203 4.40 -13.83 4.46
CA PRO A 203 3.53 -13.86 5.64
C PRO A 203 4.22 -13.34 6.92
N SER A 204 5.51 -13.68 7.11
CA SER A 204 6.26 -13.29 8.30
C SER A 204 6.31 -11.77 8.52
N GLY A 205 6.54 -11.00 7.46
CA GLY A 205 6.54 -9.55 7.56
C GLY A 205 5.14 -8.95 7.76
N TYR A 206 4.12 -9.59 7.18
CA TYR A 206 2.73 -9.20 7.38
C TYR A 206 2.29 -9.42 8.83
N GLU A 207 2.56 -10.59 9.42
CA GLU A 207 2.20 -10.90 10.80
C GLU A 207 2.92 -10.02 11.81
N GLU A 208 4.20 -9.71 11.58
CA GLU A 208 4.95 -8.76 12.39
C GLU A 208 4.28 -7.37 12.40
N MET A 209 3.84 -6.90 11.22
CA MET A 209 3.16 -5.63 11.09
C MET A 209 1.76 -5.67 11.73
N ARG A 210 1.00 -6.75 11.51
CA ARG A 210 -0.33 -6.95 12.09
C ARG A 210 -0.28 -6.91 13.62
N ALA A 211 0.66 -7.62 14.22
CA ALA A 211 0.85 -7.66 15.68
C ALA A 211 1.13 -6.26 16.27
N ARG A 212 1.77 -5.38 15.51
CA ARG A 212 2.03 -3.99 15.92
C ARG A 212 0.83 -3.08 15.69
N VAL A 213 0.13 -3.24 14.59
CA VAL A 213 -0.95 -2.35 14.14
C VAL A 213 -2.22 -2.52 14.97
N LEU A 214 -2.62 -3.75 15.29
CA LEU A 214 -3.89 -4.01 15.98
C LEU A 214 -3.97 -3.33 17.35
N PRO A 215 -2.95 -3.39 18.23
CA PRO A 215 -2.97 -2.66 19.51
C PRO A 215 -3.07 -1.13 19.31
N VAL A 216 -2.38 -0.58 18.33
CA VAL A 216 -2.42 0.87 18.04
C VAL A 216 -3.82 1.29 17.59
N ILE A 217 -4.43 0.57 16.66
CA ILE A 217 -5.79 0.86 16.22
C ILE A 217 -6.78 0.72 17.38
N ARG A 218 -6.69 -0.34 18.18
CA ARG A 218 -7.56 -0.56 19.33
C ARG A 218 -7.51 0.61 20.31
N ALA A 219 -6.31 1.06 20.66
CA ALA A 219 -6.13 2.19 21.58
C ALA A 219 -6.61 3.51 20.98
N ALA A 220 -6.20 3.81 19.74
CA ALA A 220 -6.52 5.08 19.07
C ALA A 220 -8.02 5.22 18.77
N THR A 221 -8.72 4.12 18.46
CA THR A 221 -10.17 4.13 18.16
C THR A 221 -11.06 4.04 19.40
N ASP A 222 -10.48 4.03 20.59
CA ASP A 222 -11.21 3.77 21.82
C ASP A 222 -12.05 2.48 21.70
N HIS A 223 -11.36 1.38 21.46
CA HIS A 223 -11.92 0.03 21.28
C HIS A 223 -12.93 -0.11 20.13
N GLY A 224 -12.83 0.73 19.10
CA GLY A 224 -13.69 0.67 17.91
C GLY A 224 -14.80 1.73 17.86
N ARG A 225 -14.85 2.63 18.85
CA ARG A 225 -15.84 3.71 18.89
C ARG A 225 -15.63 4.75 17.78
N LEU A 226 -14.37 5.06 17.48
CA LEU A 226 -14.00 5.98 16.40
C LEU A 226 -13.70 5.22 15.11
N PRO A 227 -14.16 5.71 13.95
CA PRO A 227 -13.79 5.12 12.67
C PRO A 227 -12.33 5.40 12.34
N VAL A 228 -11.74 4.52 11.54
CA VAL A 228 -10.41 4.70 10.93
C VAL A 228 -10.57 5.26 9.52
N VAL A 229 -9.82 6.31 9.20
CA VAL A 229 -9.79 6.93 7.87
C VAL A 229 -8.41 6.74 7.24
N CYS A 230 -8.38 6.35 5.97
CA CYS A 230 -7.17 6.16 5.18
C CYS A 230 -7.23 6.99 3.90
N ASP A 231 -6.09 7.54 3.48
CA ASP A 231 -5.96 8.37 2.27
C ASP A 231 -5.50 7.61 1.02
N ALA A 232 -5.34 6.29 1.13
CA ALA A 232 -5.03 5.41 0.00
C ALA A 232 -5.91 4.16 0.03
N SER A 233 -6.51 3.80 -1.09
CA SER A 233 -7.43 2.65 -1.22
C SER A 233 -6.80 1.32 -0.81
N SER A 234 -5.53 1.10 -1.17
CA SER A 234 -4.78 -0.09 -0.75
C SER A 234 -4.54 -0.15 0.77
N CYS A 235 -4.41 1.01 1.43
CA CYS A 235 -4.32 1.08 2.89
C CYS A 235 -5.67 0.79 3.54
N THR A 236 -6.76 1.34 2.99
CA THR A 236 -8.13 1.05 3.45
C THR A 236 -8.40 -0.46 3.45
N GLU A 237 -8.13 -1.13 2.33
CA GLU A 237 -8.29 -2.59 2.23
C GLU A 237 -7.35 -3.33 3.18
N GLY A 238 -6.08 -2.93 3.25
CA GLY A 238 -5.08 -3.59 4.09
C GLY A 238 -5.41 -3.52 5.59
N PHE A 239 -5.80 -2.35 6.10
CA PHE A 239 -6.23 -2.20 7.50
C PHE A 239 -7.54 -2.92 7.78
N LEU A 240 -8.50 -2.87 6.84
CA LEU A 240 -9.75 -3.62 6.96
C LEU A 240 -9.48 -5.12 7.12
N HIS A 241 -8.60 -5.70 6.30
CA HIS A 241 -8.21 -7.10 6.43
C HIS A 241 -7.53 -7.44 7.76
N MET A 242 -6.66 -6.54 8.26
CA MET A 242 -6.04 -6.74 9.57
C MET A 242 -7.08 -6.73 10.69
N ILE A 243 -7.99 -5.77 10.70
CA ILE A 243 -9.06 -5.63 11.70
C ILE A 243 -9.99 -6.84 11.65
N GLN A 244 -10.43 -7.26 10.46
CA GLN A 244 -11.28 -8.43 10.29
C GLN A 244 -10.64 -9.76 10.74
N SER A 245 -9.30 -9.81 10.83
CA SER A 245 -8.59 -10.97 11.38
C SER A 245 -8.64 -11.06 12.92
N ASP A 246 -9.12 -10.03 13.60
CA ASP A 246 -9.32 -9.99 15.05
C ASP A 246 -10.82 -9.83 15.37
N PRO A 247 -11.52 -10.92 15.74
CA PRO A 247 -12.96 -10.87 16.02
C PRO A 247 -13.32 -9.96 17.21
N THR A 248 -12.35 -9.62 18.05
CA THR A 248 -12.56 -8.79 19.24
C THR A 248 -12.44 -7.29 18.95
N LEU A 249 -12.07 -6.92 17.71
CA LEU A 249 -11.93 -5.54 17.29
C LEU A 249 -12.88 -5.23 16.12
N GLN A 250 -13.94 -4.49 16.41
CA GLN A 250 -14.87 -4.03 15.40
C GLN A 250 -14.69 -2.53 15.21
N VAL A 251 -14.14 -2.14 14.05
CA VAL A 251 -13.87 -0.74 13.69
C VAL A 251 -14.34 -0.52 12.26
N GLU A 252 -15.05 0.57 12.03
CA GLU A 252 -15.34 1.02 10.67
C GLU A 252 -14.06 1.57 10.02
N VAL A 253 -13.72 1.11 8.81
CA VAL A 253 -12.60 1.63 8.02
C VAL A 253 -13.17 2.32 6.79
N ILE A 254 -12.86 3.60 6.63
CA ILE A 254 -13.42 4.47 5.58
C ILE A 254 -12.26 5.04 4.76
N ASP A 255 -12.41 5.12 3.45
CA ASP A 255 -11.50 5.90 2.61
C ASP A 255 -11.75 7.41 2.77
N ALA A 256 -10.70 8.22 2.53
CA ALA A 256 -10.77 9.66 2.73
C ALA A 256 -11.84 10.35 1.86
N VAL A 257 -12.09 9.85 0.65
CA VAL A 257 -13.11 10.43 -0.26
C VAL A 257 -14.51 10.21 0.31
N SER A 258 -14.82 8.98 0.73
CA SER A 258 -16.08 8.65 1.39
C SER A 258 -16.25 9.40 2.71
N PHE A 259 -15.17 9.55 3.49
CA PHE A 259 -15.19 10.32 4.73
C PHE A 259 -15.50 11.80 4.46
N VAL A 260 -14.84 12.41 3.49
CA VAL A 260 -15.13 13.80 3.08
C VAL A 260 -16.59 13.95 2.66
N ALA A 261 -17.10 13.04 1.84
CA ALA A 261 -18.48 13.12 1.38
C ALA A 261 -19.51 13.03 2.53
N ARG A 262 -19.24 12.22 3.55
CA ARG A 262 -20.17 11.97 4.66
C ARG A 262 -20.05 12.96 5.81
N HIS A 263 -18.84 13.39 6.15
CA HIS A 263 -18.57 14.12 7.40
C HIS A 263 -18.04 15.55 7.20
N VAL A 264 -17.44 15.82 6.03
CA VAL A 264 -16.80 17.12 5.79
C VAL A 264 -17.66 18.01 4.91
N LEU A 265 -18.08 17.55 3.73
CA LEU A 265 -18.89 18.35 2.81
C LEU A 265 -20.19 18.87 3.39
N PRO A 266 -20.96 18.12 4.21
CA PRO A 266 -22.22 18.61 4.77
C PRO A 266 -22.06 19.79 5.72
N VAL A 267 -20.88 19.96 6.36
CA VAL A 267 -20.60 21.02 7.33
C VAL A 267 -19.73 22.15 6.78
N LEU A 268 -19.17 21.97 5.56
CA LEU A 268 -18.46 23.05 4.87
C LEU A 268 -19.45 24.14 4.41
N GLY A 269 -19.30 25.36 4.94
CA GLY A 269 -20.17 26.48 4.60
C GLY A 269 -20.07 26.95 3.15
N GLN A 270 -18.90 26.87 2.53
CA GLN A 270 -18.66 27.26 1.13
C GLN A 270 -17.64 26.34 0.47
N TYR A 271 -17.96 25.89 -0.74
CA TYR A 271 -17.05 25.16 -1.62
C TYR A 271 -17.30 25.54 -3.08
N ARG A 272 -16.24 25.51 -3.89
CA ARG A 272 -16.33 25.79 -5.33
C ARG A 272 -16.74 24.50 -6.04
N LYS A 273 -17.82 24.55 -6.81
CA LYS A 273 -18.18 23.47 -7.73
C LYS A 273 -17.21 23.45 -8.90
N ILE A 274 -16.76 22.27 -9.26
CA ILE A 274 -15.97 21.98 -10.46
C ILE A 274 -16.92 21.40 -11.49
N GLU A 275 -16.89 21.91 -12.73
CA GLU A 275 -17.80 21.48 -13.79
C GLU A 275 -17.53 20.05 -14.26
N SER A 276 -16.26 19.66 -14.31
CA SER A 276 -15.84 18.33 -14.71
C SER A 276 -14.57 17.89 -14.01
N VAL A 277 -14.44 16.59 -13.73
CA VAL A 277 -13.24 15.95 -13.17
C VAL A 277 -12.99 14.67 -13.96
N THR A 278 -11.75 14.47 -14.40
CA THR A 278 -11.34 13.18 -14.94
C THR A 278 -10.81 12.32 -13.80
N LEU A 279 -11.43 11.17 -13.61
CA LEU A 279 -10.95 10.15 -12.65
C LEU A 279 -9.99 9.21 -13.36
N HIS A 280 -8.84 8.99 -12.73
CA HIS A 280 -7.79 8.10 -13.22
C HIS A 280 -7.80 6.78 -12.46
#